data_807bb1b800abe0f8acf18918828db5a2
#
_entry.id   807bb1b800abe0f8acf18918828db5a2
#
_cell.length_a   1.000
_cell.length_b   1.000
_cell.length_c   1.000
_cell.angle_alpha   90.00
_cell.angle_beta   90.00
_cell.angle_gamma   90.00
#
_symmetry.space_group_name_H-M   'P 1'
#
loop_
_entity.id
_entity.type
_entity.pdbx_description
1 polymer ?
#
loop_
_entity_poly.entity_id
_entity_poly.type
_entity_poly.pdbx_seq_one_letter_code
_entity_poly.pdbx_strand_id
1 'polypeptide(L)'
;MKVKDIIVTALRFVGREDIAQKILSVDDVSEADFTDEENDVIETLMYCFNSVEDELARCYIPLKTKEDLSSDNGVYNFSDFSLRPVKIISVTSGGKPVKYSLTPLSLIADCAEITVEYGYAPLKKDIDGESEFSSVLANERLVAAGVASEYCLIDGEAKLAETWESVYRNEIEALQRTKLSALRLPPRRWV
;
A
#
# COMPACT_ATOMS: atom_id res chain seq x y z
N MET A 1 9.80 -0.80 6.04
CA MET A 1 10.83 -0.80 4.96
C MET A 1 11.06 0.64 4.58
N LYS A 2 12.32 1.04 4.37
CA LYS A 2 12.61 2.41 3.90
C LYS A 2 12.22 2.54 2.42
N VAL A 3 11.58 3.63 2.07
CA VAL A 3 11.22 3.94 0.67
C VAL A 3 12.48 4.05 -0.19
N LYS A 4 13.52 4.70 0.35
CA LYS A 4 14.85 4.83 -0.26
C LYS A 4 15.42 3.49 -0.76
N ASP A 5 15.34 2.41 0.04
CA ASP A 5 15.86 1.10 -0.34
C ASP A 5 15.06 0.49 -1.51
N ILE A 6 13.73 0.66 -1.49
CA ILE A 6 12.84 0.21 -2.56
C ILE A 6 13.14 0.94 -3.87
N ILE A 7 13.30 2.28 -3.82
CA ILE A 7 13.62 3.10 -5.00
C ILE A 7 15.00 2.74 -5.56
N VAL A 8 16.00 2.55 -4.71
CA VAL A 8 17.34 2.10 -5.14
C VAL A 8 17.25 0.75 -5.85
N THR A 9 16.46 -0.18 -5.32
CA THR A 9 16.26 -1.50 -5.95
C THR A 9 15.51 -1.38 -7.28
N ALA A 10 14.50 -0.52 -7.38
CA ALA A 10 13.78 -0.25 -8.63
C ALA A 10 14.71 0.40 -9.68
N LEU A 11 15.54 1.38 -9.30
CA LEU A 11 16.55 1.99 -10.18
C LEU A 11 17.50 0.95 -10.79
N ARG A 12 17.95 -0.02 -10.00
CA ARG A 12 18.77 -1.12 -10.49
C ARG A 12 18.03 -2.00 -11.48
N PHE A 13 16.74 -2.24 -11.26
CA PHE A 13 15.91 -3.02 -12.17
C PHE A 13 15.73 -2.36 -13.52
N VAL A 14 15.67 -1.04 -13.57
CA VAL A 14 15.55 -0.25 -14.81
C VAL A 14 16.89 0.23 -15.38
N GLY A 15 18.01 -0.23 -14.80
CA GLY A 15 19.37 0.03 -15.33
C GLY A 15 19.93 1.41 -15.01
N ARG A 16 19.37 2.15 -14.04
CA ARG A 16 19.84 3.48 -13.60
C ARG A 16 20.71 3.35 -12.34
N GLU A 17 21.76 2.55 -12.42
CA GLU A 17 22.73 2.35 -11.31
C GLU A 17 23.44 3.65 -10.94
N ASP A 18 23.62 4.57 -11.87
CA ASP A 18 24.19 5.92 -11.68
C ASP A 18 23.42 6.69 -10.58
N ILE A 19 22.10 6.78 -10.71
CA ILE A 19 21.24 7.46 -9.74
C ILE A 19 21.17 6.66 -8.41
N ALA A 20 21.10 5.33 -8.50
CA ALA A 20 21.07 4.48 -7.31
C ALA A 20 22.30 4.69 -6.42
N GLN A 21 23.49 4.81 -6.99
CA GLN A 21 24.72 5.07 -6.25
C GLN A 21 24.73 6.47 -5.63
N LYS A 22 24.24 7.50 -6.31
CA LYS A 22 24.10 8.85 -5.75
C LYS A 22 23.17 8.84 -4.52
N ILE A 23 22.01 8.21 -4.63
CA ILE A 23 21.06 8.08 -3.52
C ILE A 23 21.71 7.37 -2.32
N LEU A 24 22.49 6.32 -2.54
CA LEU A 24 23.16 5.57 -1.48
C LEU A 24 24.30 6.35 -0.83
N SER A 25 24.90 7.31 -1.53
CA SER A 25 26.04 8.09 -1.02
C SER A 25 25.65 9.18 -0.02
N VAL A 26 24.38 9.49 0.14
CA VAL A 26 23.86 10.53 1.02
C VAL A 26 22.93 9.94 2.08
N ASP A 27 22.90 10.53 3.26
CA ASP A 27 21.97 10.14 4.32
C ASP A 27 20.55 10.69 4.02
N ASP A 28 20.44 11.95 3.64
CA ASP A 28 19.23 12.64 3.23
C ASP A 28 19.29 12.90 1.72
N VAL A 29 18.30 12.37 0.98
CA VAL A 29 18.26 12.47 -0.49
C VAL A 29 18.06 13.91 -0.95
N SER A 30 17.45 14.77 -0.14
CA SER A 30 17.28 16.20 -0.45
C SER A 30 18.59 16.98 -0.50
N GLU A 31 19.67 16.48 0.11
CA GLU A 31 21.00 17.09 0.11
C GLU A 31 21.87 16.69 -1.10
N ALA A 32 21.42 15.72 -1.91
CA ALA A 32 22.17 15.25 -3.06
C ALA A 32 22.05 16.22 -4.25
N ASP A 33 23.15 16.41 -4.96
CA ASP A 33 23.19 17.22 -6.18
C ASP A 33 22.77 16.37 -7.39
N PHE A 34 21.46 16.34 -7.65
CA PHE A 34 20.87 15.69 -8.82
C PHE A 34 20.68 16.69 -9.95
N THR A 35 20.86 16.23 -11.18
CA THR A 35 20.46 16.98 -12.38
C THR A 35 18.95 17.03 -12.50
N ASP A 36 18.41 17.94 -13.33
CA ASP A 36 16.97 18.03 -13.57
C ASP A 36 16.40 16.70 -14.09
N GLU A 37 17.13 16.03 -15.01
CA GLU A 37 16.74 14.71 -15.54
C GLU A 37 16.71 13.63 -14.46
N GLU A 38 17.69 13.60 -13.54
CA GLU A 38 17.73 12.64 -12.45
C GLU A 38 16.59 12.88 -11.44
N ASN A 39 16.26 14.14 -11.19
CA ASN A 39 15.11 14.51 -10.36
C ASN A 39 13.78 14.04 -10.98
N ASP A 40 13.59 14.25 -12.28
CA ASP A 40 12.39 13.78 -13.00
C ASP A 40 12.24 12.26 -12.90
N VAL A 41 13.34 11.50 -12.99
CA VAL A 41 13.33 10.04 -12.80
C VAL A 41 12.92 9.67 -11.37
N ILE A 42 13.50 10.34 -10.36
CA ILE A 42 13.19 10.07 -8.94
C ILE A 42 11.73 10.40 -8.66
N GLU A 43 11.22 11.55 -9.11
CA GLU A 43 9.82 11.94 -8.92
C GLU A 43 8.85 10.95 -9.60
N THR A 44 9.17 10.47 -10.80
CA THR A 44 8.38 9.46 -11.50
C THR A 44 8.38 8.15 -10.74
N LEU A 45 9.53 7.68 -10.23
CA LEU A 45 9.61 6.47 -9.41
C LEU A 45 8.85 6.61 -8.09
N MET A 46 8.86 7.80 -7.48
CA MET A 46 8.08 8.07 -6.28
C MET A 46 6.57 8.07 -6.55
N TYR A 47 6.15 8.58 -7.71
CA TYR A 47 4.77 8.46 -8.15
C TYR A 47 4.36 6.99 -8.32
N CYS A 48 5.18 6.19 -9.02
CA CYS A 48 4.95 4.75 -9.19
C CYS A 48 4.92 4.01 -7.84
N PHE A 49 5.84 4.35 -6.92
CA PHE A 49 5.86 3.76 -5.58
C PHE A 49 4.54 3.99 -4.82
N ASN A 50 4.07 5.23 -4.77
CA ASN A 50 2.81 5.55 -4.10
C ASN A 50 1.59 4.88 -4.78
N SER A 51 1.62 4.70 -6.10
CA SER A 51 0.60 3.96 -6.87
C SER A 51 0.59 2.47 -6.51
N VAL A 52 1.76 1.84 -6.50
CA VAL A 52 1.92 0.41 -6.14
C VAL A 52 1.51 0.15 -4.69
N GLU A 53 1.87 1.03 -3.74
CA GLU A 53 1.41 0.89 -2.36
C GLU A 53 -0.13 0.96 -2.25
N ASP A 54 -0.75 1.90 -2.96
CA ASP A 54 -2.22 2.03 -2.97
C ASP A 54 -2.88 0.80 -3.59
N GLU A 55 -2.34 0.26 -4.68
CA GLU A 55 -2.81 -0.99 -5.30
C GLU A 55 -2.69 -2.18 -4.35
N LEU A 56 -1.52 -2.36 -3.72
CA LEU A 56 -1.30 -3.43 -2.76
C LEU A 56 -2.30 -3.38 -1.60
N ALA A 57 -2.53 -2.19 -1.04
CA ALA A 57 -3.46 -1.99 0.07
C ALA A 57 -4.91 -2.28 -0.33
N ARG A 58 -5.33 -1.89 -1.52
CA ARG A 58 -6.72 -2.07 -1.99
C ARG A 58 -7.03 -3.48 -2.45
N CYS A 59 -6.07 -4.10 -3.16
CA CYS A 59 -6.36 -5.32 -3.91
C CYS A 59 -5.79 -6.59 -3.26
N TYR A 60 -4.65 -6.50 -2.58
CA TYR A 60 -3.90 -7.69 -2.20
C TYR A 60 -3.60 -7.82 -0.71
N ILE A 61 -3.19 -6.75 -0.05
CA ILE A 61 -2.73 -6.73 1.34
C ILE A 61 -3.44 -5.60 2.10
N PRO A 62 -4.72 -5.75 2.46
CA PRO A 62 -5.47 -4.67 3.11
C PRO A 62 -4.79 -4.21 4.41
N LEU A 63 -4.45 -2.93 4.47
CA LEU A 63 -4.06 -2.24 5.68
C LEU A 63 -5.32 -2.01 6.52
N LYS A 64 -5.30 -2.40 7.79
CA LYS A 64 -6.48 -2.35 8.66
C LYS A 64 -6.21 -1.57 9.93
N THR A 65 -7.21 -0.82 10.35
CA THR A 65 -7.19 -0.12 11.63
C THR A 65 -8.55 -0.18 12.30
N LYS A 66 -8.58 0.17 13.60
CA LYS A 66 -9.82 0.35 14.38
C LYS A 66 -9.82 1.74 14.96
N GLU A 67 -10.98 2.37 14.93
CA GLU A 67 -11.17 3.72 15.43
C GLU A 67 -12.53 3.84 16.14
N ASP A 68 -12.55 4.56 17.24
CA ASP A 68 -13.77 4.89 17.97
C ASP A 68 -14.27 6.24 17.50
N LEU A 69 -15.52 6.30 17.08
CA LEU A 69 -16.16 7.50 16.55
C LEU A 69 -17.43 7.81 17.34
N SER A 70 -17.73 9.08 17.52
CA SER A 70 -18.95 9.57 18.16
C SER A 70 -19.71 10.52 17.25
N SER A 71 -21.05 10.45 17.30
CA SER A 71 -21.92 11.32 16.53
C SER A 71 -23.28 11.46 17.21
N ASP A 72 -23.75 12.68 17.35
CA ASP A 72 -25.05 12.97 17.99
C ASP A 72 -26.27 12.55 17.14
N ASN A 73 -26.07 12.42 15.83
CA ASN A 73 -27.13 12.10 14.87
C ASN A 73 -26.96 10.73 14.16
N GLY A 74 -25.97 9.94 14.58
CA GLY A 74 -25.69 8.64 13.98
C GLY A 74 -25.08 8.70 12.57
N VAL A 75 -24.61 9.88 12.13
CA VAL A 75 -23.93 10.07 10.85
C VAL A 75 -22.44 10.31 11.10
N TYR A 76 -21.59 9.49 10.51
CA TYR A 76 -20.14 9.51 10.65
C TYR A 76 -19.53 9.79 9.28
N ASN A 77 -19.05 11.03 9.08
CA ASN A 77 -18.48 11.41 7.79
C ASN A 77 -17.11 10.75 7.59
N PHE A 78 -16.80 10.33 6.36
CA PHE A 78 -15.49 9.74 6.06
C PHE A 78 -14.33 10.74 6.22
N SER A 79 -14.61 12.05 6.25
CA SER A 79 -13.63 13.09 6.59
C SER A 79 -13.22 13.09 8.06
N ASP A 80 -14.01 12.51 8.94
CA ASP A 80 -13.79 12.52 10.39
C ASP A 80 -12.94 11.32 10.84
N PHE A 81 -12.66 10.39 9.90
CA PHE A 81 -11.74 9.27 10.13
C PHE A 81 -10.30 9.74 10.09
N SER A 82 -9.47 9.22 10.98
CA SER A 82 -8.03 9.53 11.04
C SER A 82 -7.28 9.14 9.76
N LEU A 83 -7.71 8.05 9.11
CA LEU A 83 -7.17 7.57 7.84
C LEU A 83 -8.30 7.42 6.83
N ARG A 84 -8.01 7.65 5.55
CA ARG A 84 -8.99 7.55 4.48
C ARG A 84 -9.50 6.12 4.34
N PRO A 85 -10.78 5.82 4.66
CA PRO A 85 -11.33 4.48 4.55
C PRO A 85 -11.49 4.07 3.08
N VAL A 86 -11.09 2.84 2.79
CA VAL A 86 -11.30 2.18 1.49
C VAL A 86 -12.43 1.17 1.59
N LYS A 87 -12.51 0.47 2.72
CA LYS A 87 -13.51 -0.58 2.95
C LYS A 87 -13.84 -0.67 4.43
N ILE A 88 -15.11 -0.57 4.77
CA ILE A 88 -15.59 -0.87 6.13
C ILE A 88 -15.66 -2.40 6.29
N ILE A 89 -15.04 -2.90 7.36
CA ILE A 89 -14.95 -4.33 7.68
C ILE A 89 -15.99 -4.71 8.71
N SER A 90 -16.04 -3.97 9.82
CA SER A 90 -17.02 -4.19 10.88
C SER A 90 -17.36 -2.89 11.62
N VAL A 91 -18.58 -2.80 12.12
CA VAL A 91 -19.06 -1.71 12.97
C VAL A 91 -19.65 -2.32 14.24
N THR A 92 -19.18 -1.87 15.39
CA THR A 92 -19.65 -2.35 16.68
C THR A 92 -19.98 -1.18 17.60
N SER A 93 -20.87 -1.35 18.56
CA SER A 93 -21.13 -0.44 19.67
C SER A 93 -21.17 -1.24 20.96
N GLY A 94 -20.36 -0.85 21.96
CA GLY A 94 -20.21 -1.61 23.19
C GLY A 94 -19.80 -3.08 22.96
N GLY A 95 -19.00 -3.35 21.90
CA GLY A 95 -18.53 -4.69 21.52
C GLY A 95 -19.58 -5.57 20.79
N LYS A 96 -20.77 -5.05 20.48
CA LYS A 96 -21.82 -5.78 19.75
C LYS A 96 -21.92 -5.27 18.33
N PRO A 97 -22.09 -6.14 17.31
CA PRO A 97 -22.30 -5.72 15.93
C PRO A 97 -23.52 -4.82 15.79
N VAL A 98 -23.38 -3.75 15.01
CA VAL A 98 -24.43 -2.77 14.72
C VAL A 98 -24.75 -2.81 13.24
N LYS A 99 -26.04 -2.64 12.90
CA LYS A 99 -26.47 -2.44 11.52
C LYS A 99 -26.07 -1.04 11.07
N TYR A 100 -25.50 -0.94 9.88
CA TYR A 100 -25.11 0.34 9.29
C TYR A 100 -25.45 0.37 7.80
N SER A 101 -25.51 1.55 7.25
CA SER A 101 -25.57 1.80 5.81
C SER A 101 -24.45 2.74 5.40
N LEU A 102 -24.05 2.66 4.12
CA LEU A 102 -22.99 3.49 3.55
C LEU A 102 -23.61 4.44 2.52
N THR A 103 -23.19 5.69 2.59
CA THR A 103 -23.37 6.69 1.54
C THR A 103 -22.02 7.01 0.90
N PRO A 104 -21.93 7.76 -0.19
CA PRO A 104 -20.64 8.16 -0.76
C PRO A 104 -19.73 8.95 0.18
N LEU A 105 -20.29 9.62 1.19
CA LEU A 105 -19.54 10.52 2.08
C LEU A 105 -19.56 10.12 3.55
N SER A 106 -20.41 9.16 3.95
CA SER A 106 -20.61 8.82 5.35
C SER A 106 -21.05 7.39 5.59
N LEU A 107 -20.81 6.94 6.81
CA LEU A 107 -21.41 5.76 7.42
C LEU A 107 -22.57 6.24 8.31
N ILE A 108 -23.70 5.56 8.25
CA ILE A 108 -24.90 5.84 9.07
C ILE A 108 -25.18 4.63 9.95
N ALA A 109 -25.24 4.83 11.26
CA ALA A 109 -25.57 3.82 12.25
C ALA A 109 -26.47 4.44 13.33
N ASP A 110 -27.45 3.69 13.82
CA ASP A 110 -28.36 4.15 14.89
C ASP A 110 -27.74 3.98 16.28
N CYS A 111 -26.59 4.63 16.47
CA CYS A 111 -25.82 4.62 17.73
C CYS A 111 -25.06 5.95 17.83
N ALA A 112 -24.88 6.46 19.04
CA ALA A 112 -24.09 7.67 19.29
C ALA A 112 -22.58 7.41 19.30
N GLU A 113 -22.18 6.19 19.68
CA GLU A 113 -20.78 5.78 19.74
C GLU A 113 -20.59 4.43 19.04
N ILE A 114 -19.62 4.39 18.14
CA ILE A 114 -19.28 3.18 17.40
C ILE A 114 -17.77 2.96 17.35
N THR A 115 -17.37 1.70 17.30
CA THR A 115 -16.00 1.29 16.93
C THR A 115 -16.07 0.74 15.51
N VAL A 116 -15.33 1.35 14.60
CA VAL A 116 -15.25 0.95 13.19
C VAL A 116 -13.91 0.27 12.92
N GLU A 117 -13.94 -0.94 12.41
CA GLU A 117 -12.77 -1.59 11.80
C GLU A 117 -12.85 -1.38 10.29
N TYR A 118 -11.80 -0.82 9.71
CA TYR A 118 -11.80 -0.51 8.28
C TYR A 118 -10.43 -0.72 7.64
N GLY A 119 -10.46 -0.99 6.34
CA GLY A 119 -9.27 -0.95 5.49
C GLY A 119 -9.03 0.50 5.06
N TYR A 120 -7.77 0.94 5.07
CA TYR A 120 -7.41 2.30 4.69
C TYR A 120 -6.41 2.35 3.54
N ALA A 121 -6.41 3.48 2.82
CA ALA A 121 -5.41 3.78 1.79
C ALA A 121 -4.12 4.29 2.46
N PRO A 122 -2.93 3.84 2.02
CA PRO A 122 -1.67 4.34 2.54
C PRO A 122 -1.54 5.85 2.30
N LEU A 123 -0.84 6.53 3.19
CA LEU A 123 -0.48 7.92 3.00
C LEU A 123 0.64 8.02 1.97
N LYS A 124 0.61 9.07 1.13
CA LYS A 124 1.74 9.34 0.22
C LYS A 124 3.03 9.53 1.01
N LYS A 125 4.09 8.92 0.55
CA LYS A 125 5.42 8.97 1.16
C LYS A 125 6.39 9.73 0.28
N ASP A 126 7.36 10.32 0.95
CA ASP A 126 8.57 10.86 0.35
C ASP A 126 9.68 9.80 0.39
N ILE A 127 10.77 10.03 -0.33
CA ILE A 127 11.86 9.06 -0.49
C ILE A 127 12.54 8.69 0.83
N ASP A 128 12.62 9.61 1.78
CA ASP A 128 13.20 9.39 3.11
C ASP A 128 12.21 8.78 4.11
N GLY A 129 10.98 8.53 3.66
CA GLY A 129 9.92 7.94 4.46
C GLY A 129 10.02 6.43 4.62
N GLU A 130 9.01 5.89 5.30
CA GLU A 130 8.85 4.44 5.46
C GLU A 130 7.55 3.96 4.81
N SER A 131 7.63 2.82 4.12
CA SER A 131 6.48 2.09 3.57
C SER A 131 5.52 1.69 4.70
N GLU A 132 4.21 1.75 4.43
CA GLU A 132 3.18 1.21 5.35
C GLU A 132 3.26 -0.32 5.47
N PHE A 133 3.87 -0.99 4.49
CA PHE A 133 4.05 -2.42 4.53
C PHE A 133 5.33 -2.80 5.28
N SER A 134 5.19 -3.68 6.29
CA SER A 134 6.35 -4.34 6.88
C SER A 134 6.91 -5.40 5.91
N SER A 135 8.20 -5.71 6.05
CA SER A 135 8.86 -6.78 5.28
C SER A 135 8.22 -8.17 5.45
N VAL A 136 7.38 -8.35 6.48
CA VAL A 136 6.60 -9.57 6.71
C VAL A 136 5.37 -9.64 5.80
N LEU A 137 4.78 -8.48 5.47
CA LEU A 137 3.57 -8.38 4.65
C LEU A 137 3.89 -8.31 3.15
N ALA A 138 4.91 -7.52 2.80
CA ALA A 138 5.41 -7.40 1.45
C ALA A 138 6.94 -7.25 1.51
N ASN A 139 7.67 -8.00 0.68
CA ASN A 139 9.11 -7.84 0.63
C ASN A 139 9.47 -6.65 -0.29
N GLU A 140 10.67 -6.11 -0.09
CA GLU A 140 11.20 -4.98 -0.86
C GLU A 140 11.20 -5.26 -2.38
N ARG A 141 11.57 -6.48 -2.76
CA ARG A 141 11.63 -6.90 -4.18
C ARG A 141 10.26 -6.86 -4.86
N LEU A 142 9.21 -7.26 -4.15
CA LEU A 142 7.84 -7.20 -4.66
C LEU A 142 7.48 -5.76 -5.01
N VAL A 143 7.66 -4.83 -4.06
CA VAL A 143 7.29 -3.43 -4.27
C VAL A 143 8.16 -2.82 -5.37
N ALA A 144 9.48 -3.05 -5.33
CA ALA A 144 10.40 -2.55 -6.34
C ALA A 144 10.09 -3.08 -7.77
N ALA A 145 9.65 -4.33 -7.90
CA ALA A 145 9.24 -4.88 -9.20
C ALA A 145 7.99 -4.20 -9.75
N GLY A 146 6.98 -3.93 -8.90
CA GLY A 146 5.81 -3.14 -9.28
C GLY A 146 6.18 -1.73 -9.71
N VAL A 147 7.03 -1.05 -8.93
CA VAL A 147 7.54 0.30 -9.25
C VAL A 147 8.29 0.31 -10.58
N ALA A 148 9.18 -0.66 -10.81
CA ALA A 148 9.94 -0.76 -12.05
C ALA A 148 9.03 -1.03 -13.25
N SER A 149 7.98 -1.86 -13.09
CA SER A 149 7.01 -2.13 -14.16
C SER A 149 6.26 -0.86 -14.55
N GLU A 150 5.68 -0.12 -13.59
CA GLU A 150 4.97 1.13 -13.88
C GLU A 150 5.89 2.20 -14.48
N TYR A 151 7.11 2.35 -13.91
CA TYR A 151 8.10 3.28 -14.45
C TYR A 151 8.42 2.98 -15.92
N CYS A 152 8.74 1.73 -16.26
CA CYS A 152 9.04 1.34 -17.64
C CYS A 152 7.86 1.57 -18.59
N LEU A 153 6.60 1.46 -18.13
CA LEU A 153 5.44 1.82 -18.95
C LEU A 153 5.38 3.31 -19.25
N ILE A 154 5.69 4.16 -18.26
CA ILE A 154 5.72 5.63 -18.43
C ILE A 154 6.87 6.03 -19.37
N ASP A 155 8.04 5.40 -19.22
CA ASP A 155 9.24 5.66 -20.04
C ASP A 155 9.15 5.07 -21.46
N GLY A 156 8.11 4.28 -21.77
CA GLY A 156 7.88 3.67 -23.08
C GLY A 156 8.60 2.35 -23.33
N GLU A 157 9.27 1.80 -22.34
CA GLU A 157 10.01 0.52 -22.39
C GLU A 157 9.12 -0.69 -22.17
N ALA A 158 8.13 -0.90 -23.05
CA ALA A 158 7.05 -1.88 -22.90
C ALA A 158 7.55 -3.33 -22.61
N LYS A 159 8.65 -3.77 -23.24
CA LYS A 159 9.19 -5.12 -23.03
C LYS A 159 9.77 -5.30 -21.62
N LEU A 160 10.43 -4.28 -21.10
CA LEU A 160 11.00 -4.29 -19.77
C LEU A 160 9.88 -4.21 -18.72
N ALA A 161 8.86 -3.40 -18.98
CA ALA A 161 7.65 -3.33 -18.18
C ALA A 161 6.97 -4.70 -18.03
N GLU A 162 6.75 -5.43 -19.15
CA GLU A 162 6.16 -6.77 -19.13
C GLU A 162 7.00 -7.77 -18.30
N THR A 163 8.31 -7.65 -18.35
CA THR A 163 9.22 -8.49 -17.55
C THR A 163 9.01 -8.25 -16.06
N TRP A 164 9.02 -7.00 -15.62
CA TRP A 164 8.86 -6.66 -14.20
C TRP A 164 7.43 -6.88 -13.70
N GLU A 165 6.43 -6.66 -14.55
CA GLU A 165 5.04 -7.00 -14.26
C GLU A 165 4.88 -8.51 -13.99
N SER A 166 5.53 -9.36 -14.79
CA SER A 166 5.53 -10.81 -14.56
C SER A 166 6.16 -11.17 -13.21
N VAL A 167 7.26 -10.53 -12.83
CA VAL A 167 7.88 -10.74 -11.51
C VAL A 167 6.95 -10.27 -10.39
N TYR A 168 6.37 -9.09 -10.51
CA TYR A 168 5.44 -8.52 -9.54
C TYR A 168 4.24 -9.43 -9.29
N ARG A 169 3.59 -9.91 -10.37
CA ARG A 169 2.44 -10.83 -10.27
C ARG A 169 2.80 -12.17 -9.63
N ASN A 170 3.96 -12.73 -9.98
CA ASN A 170 4.42 -13.98 -9.38
C ASN A 170 4.66 -13.85 -7.86
N GLU A 171 5.22 -12.74 -7.41
CA GLU A 171 5.41 -12.46 -5.98
C GLU A 171 4.06 -12.28 -5.26
N ILE A 172 3.07 -11.59 -5.87
CA ILE A 172 1.70 -11.47 -5.33
C ILE A 172 1.05 -12.85 -5.19
N GLU A 173 1.14 -13.69 -6.22
CA GLU A 173 0.59 -15.06 -6.15
C GLU A 173 1.24 -15.88 -5.04
N ALA A 174 2.56 -15.76 -4.86
CA ALA A 174 3.28 -16.44 -3.79
C ALA A 174 2.78 -16.00 -2.41
N LEU A 175 2.55 -14.70 -2.19
CA LEU A 175 1.95 -14.16 -0.97
C LEU A 175 0.55 -14.70 -0.71
N GLN A 176 -0.29 -14.76 -1.74
CA GLN A 176 -1.66 -15.27 -1.62
C GLN A 176 -1.67 -16.76 -1.28
N ARG A 177 -0.79 -17.57 -1.88
CA ARG A 177 -0.64 -19.00 -1.56
C ARG A 177 -0.21 -19.21 -0.11
N THR A 178 0.70 -18.40 0.40
CA THR A 178 1.14 -18.46 1.80
C THR A 178 -0.01 -18.16 2.76
N LYS A 179 -0.84 -17.14 2.46
CA LYS A 179 -2.05 -16.83 3.25
C LYS A 179 -3.07 -17.97 3.22
N LEU A 180 -3.30 -18.59 2.08
CA LEU A 180 -4.23 -19.73 1.94
C LEU A 180 -3.73 -20.98 2.67
N SER A 181 -2.42 -21.24 2.68
CA SER A 181 -1.84 -22.39 3.40
C SER A 181 -1.94 -22.26 4.92
N ALA A 182 -2.04 -21.04 5.44
CA ALA A 182 -2.28 -20.78 6.87
C ALA A 182 -3.74 -21.04 7.30
N LEU A 183 -4.68 -21.13 6.37
CA LEU A 183 -6.06 -21.54 6.62
C LEU A 183 -6.09 -23.07 6.80
N ARG A 184 -5.89 -23.54 8.04
CA ARG A 184 -6.16 -24.94 8.39
C ARG A 184 -7.65 -25.20 8.24
N LEU A 185 -8.06 -25.88 7.17
CA LEU A 185 -9.39 -26.45 7.09
C LEU A 185 -9.53 -27.47 8.23
N PRO A 186 -10.58 -27.40 9.06
CA PRO A 186 -10.80 -28.43 10.08
C PRO A 186 -10.94 -29.78 9.35
N PRO A 187 -10.39 -30.87 9.91
CA PRO A 187 -10.52 -32.18 9.32
C PRO A 187 -12.01 -32.52 9.16
N ARG A 188 -12.42 -32.90 7.96
CA ARG A 188 -13.80 -33.40 7.73
C ARG A 188 -14.01 -34.60 8.65
N ARG A 189 -14.87 -34.47 9.64
CA ARG A 189 -15.41 -35.63 10.33
C ARG A 189 -16.40 -36.32 9.38
N TRP A 190 -15.98 -37.45 8.86
CA TRP A 190 -16.91 -38.38 8.24
C TRP A 190 -17.76 -38.98 9.39
N VAL A 191 -19.06 -38.75 9.36
CA VAL A 191 -20.03 -39.43 10.23
C VAL A 191 -20.54 -40.63 9.43
#